data_6117812c068786bc0eb9f9e3ff9d4b84
#
_entry.id   6117812c068786bc0eb9f9e3ff9d4b84
#
_cell.length_a   1.000
_cell.length_b   1.000
_cell.length_c   1.000
_cell.angle_alpha   90.00
_cell.angle_beta   90.00
_cell.angle_gamma   90.00
#
_symmetry.space_group_name_H-M   'P 1'
#
loop_
_entity.id
_entity.type
_entity.pdbx_description
1 polymer ?
#
loop_
_entity_poly.entity_id
_entity_poly.type
_entity_poly.pdbx_seq_one_letter_code
_entity_poly.pdbx_strand_id
1 'polypeptide(L)'
;MMRQEELPMVAMASMNDTHLEEMILINKISEAVVQKDEEKVTVLLDALLQHTIEHFGGEEEMMRQKRFPPYPMHKGEHDRALGELRNVVALWNEQHDFASLARYIGETLPQWIVQHIRTMDTATANFLAGVVSPCSQGHC
;
A
#
# COMPACT_ATOMS: atom_id res chain seq x y z
N MET A 1 9.54 -0.74 13.20
CA MET A 1 8.35 -1.35 12.54
C MET A 1 7.16 -0.43 12.66
N MET A 2 6.26 -0.49 11.68
CA MET A 2 5.00 0.27 11.74
C MET A 2 4.09 -0.25 12.84
N ARG A 3 3.43 0.67 13.53
CA ARG A 3 2.41 0.34 14.52
C ARG A 3 1.03 0.63 13.94
N GLN A 4 0.02 -0.08 14.40
CA GLN A 4 -1.34 0.08 13.91
C GLN A 4 -1.84 1.53 14.03
N GLU A 5 -1.45 2.22 15.11
CA GLU A 5 -1.84 3.62 15.34
C GLU A 5 -1.27 4.58 14.29
N GLU A 6 -0.21 4.17 13.58
CA GLU A 6 0.41 4.99 12.54
C GLU A 6 -0.33 4.91 11.20
N LEU A 7 -1.22 3.92 11.03
CA LEU A 7 -2.03 3.79 9.83
C LEU A 7 -3.21 4.74 9.88
N PRO A 8 -3.35 5.68 8.94
CA PRO A 8 -4.54 6.51 8.88
C PRO A 8 -5.78 5.67 8.59
N MET A 9 -6.89 5.99 9.24
CA MET A 9 -8.17 5.34 8.97
C MET A 9 -8.90 6.05 7.85
N VAL A 10 -9.63 5.29 7.04
CA VAL A 10 -10.45 5.82 5.96
C VAL A 10 -11.91 5.39 6.15
N ALA A 11 -12.81 5.95 5.34
CA ALA A 11 -14.26 5.76 5.51
C ALA A 11 -14.77 4.35 5.17
N MET A 12 -13.94 3.51 4.55
CA MET A 12 -14.33 2.13 4.20
C MET A 12 -13.58 1.12 5.04
N ALA A 13 -14.33 0.30 5.80
CA ALA A 13 -13.76 -0.74 6.66
C ALA A 13 -12.91 -1.75 5.88
N SER A 14 -13.35 -2.14 4.68
CA SER A 14 -12.61 -3.09 3.85
C SER A 14 -11.23 -2.57 3.45
N MET A 15 -11.10 -1.27 3.19
CA MET A 15 -9.81 -0.66 2.88
C MET A 15 -8.92 -0.63 4.12
N ASN A 16 -9.49 -0.33 5.29
CA ASN A 16 -8.75 -0.35 6.56
C ASN A 16 -8.20 -1.75 6.86
N ASP A 17 -9.00 -2.78 6.63
CA ASP A 17 -8.58 -4.17 6.83
C ASP A 17 -7.42 -4.52 5.90
N THR A 18 -7.48 -4.12 4.64
CA THR A 18 -6.44 -4.36 3.65
C THR A 18 -5.14 -3.65 4.04
N HIS A 19 -5.22 -2.39 4.50
CA HIS A 19 -4.06 -1.64 4.96
C HIS A 19 -3.41 -2.31 6.18
N LEU A 20 -4.21 -2.83 7.10
CA LEU A 20 -3.70 -3.55 8.27
C LEU A 20 -2.99 -4.84 7.86
N GLU A 21 -3.56 -5.62 6.96
CA GLU A 21 -2.94 -6.83 6.44
C GLU A 21 -1.58 -6.55 5.80
N GLU A 22 -1.51 -5.47 5.03
CA GLU A 22 -0.27 -5.03 4.38
C GLU A 22 0.79 -4.65 5.42
N MET A 23 0.41 -3.91 6.45
CA MET A 23 1.31 -3.55 7.56
C MET A 23 1.86 -4.80 8.25
N ILE A 24 1.01 -5.80 8.49
CA ILE A 24 1.42 -7.06 9.13
C ILE A 24 2.48 -7.77 8.27
N LEU A 25 2.28 -7.84 6.96
CA LEU A 25 3.26 -8.43 6.04
C LEU A 25 4.59 -7.67 6.07
N ILE A 26 4.53 -6.35 6.01
CA ILE A 26 5.74 -5.50 6.06
C ILE A 26 6.50 -5.74 7.35
N ASN A 27 5.82 -5.81 8.48
CA ASN A 27 6.46 -6.05 9.77
C ASN A 27 7.09 -7.44 9.84
N LYS A 28 6.46 -8.46 9.27
CA LYS A 28 7.03 -9.81 9.20
C LYS A 28 8.30 -9.84 8.35
N ILE A 29 8.31 -9.08 7.25
CA ILE A 29 9.51 -8.97 6.41
C ILE A 29 10.62 -8.29 7.19
N SER A 30 10.32 -7.20 7.92
CA SER A 30 11.30 -6.51 8.76
C SER A 30 11.94 -7.46 9.78
N GLU A 31 11.14 -8.31 10.42
CA GLU A 31 11.64 -9.33 11.36
C GLU A 31 12.55 -10.33 10.65
N ALA A 32 12.14 -10.84 9.50
CA ALA A 32 12.93 -11.80 8.74
C ALA A 32 14.27 -11.21 8.29
N VAL A 33 14.28 -9.92 7.95
CA VAL A 33 15.51 -9.19 7.59
C VAL A 33 16.46 -9.10 8.80
N VAL A 34 15.93 -8.78 9.97
CA VAL A 34 16.73 -8.73 11.22
C VAL A 34 17.32 -10.10 11.52
N GLN A 35 16.57 -11.16 11.32
CA GLN A 35 17.01 -12.54 11.54
C GLN A 35 17.91 -13.07 10.42
N LYS A 36 18.06 -12.32 9.32
CA LYS A 36 18.81 -12.73 8.14
C LYS A 36 18.35 -14.07 7.57
N ASP A 37 17.04 -14.28 7.58
CA ASP A 37 16.40 -15.49 7.06
C ASP A 37 16.01 -15.27 5.61
N GLU A 38 16.87 -15.64 4.68
CA GLU A 38 16.70 -15.41 3.25
C GLU A 38 15.45 -16.09 2.68
N GLU A 39 15.20 -17.34 3.07
CA GLU A 39 14.03 -18.08 2.60
C GLU A 39 12.73 -17.41 3.01
N LYS A 40 12.66 -16.99 4.27
CA LYS A 40 11.49 -16.34 4.83
C LYS A 40 11.24 -14.98 4.16
N VAL A 41 12.32 -14.22 3.93
CA VAL A 41 12.23 -12.96 3.21
C VAL A 41 11.67 -13.17 1.81
N THR A 42 12.18 -14.16 1.09
CA THR A 42 11.74 -14.45 -0.28
C THR A 42 10.25 -14.77 -0.32
N VAL A 43 9.79 -15.65 0.56
CA VAL A 43 8.37 -16.05 0.63
C VAL A 43 7.48 -14.85 1.00
N LEU A 44 7.90 -14.07 2.00
CA LEU A 44 7.11 -12.93 2.46
C LEU A 44 7.07 -11.78 1.46
N LEU A 45 8.17 -11.53 0.72
CA LEU A 45 8.19 -10.53 -0.33
C LEU A 45 7.25 -10.90 -1.48
N ASP A 46 7.23 -12.18 -1.85
CA ASP A 46 6.30 -12.64 -2.87
C ASP A 46 4.85 -12.48 -2.41
N ALA A 47 4.58 -12.79 -1.14
CA ALA A 47 3.25 -12.59 -0.55
C ALA A 47 2.87 -11.10 -0.55
N LEU A 48 3.80 -10.20 -0.23
CA LEU A 48 3.55 -8.76 -0.26
C LEU A 48 3.24 -8.29 -1.69
N LEU A 49 3.99 -8.76 -2.67
CA LEU A 49 3.75 -8.41 -4.07
C LEU A 49 2.35 -8.83 -4.52
N GLN A 50 1.96 -10.07 -4.23
CA GLN A 50 0.62 -10.58 -4.56
C GLN A 50 -0.47 -9.80 -3.84
N HIS A 51 -0.30 -9.54 -2.55
CA HIS A 51 -1.24 -8.74 -1.77
C HIS A 51 -1.42 -7.35 -2.38
N THR A 52 -0.33 -6.71 -2.80
CA THR A 52 -0.35 -5.38 -3.38
C THR A 52 -1.07 -5.37 -4.74
N ILE A 53 -0.83 -6.37 -5.57
CA ILE A 53 -1.52 -6.50 -6.87
C ILE A 53 -3.04 -6.60 -6.65
N GLU A 54 -3.47 -7.45 -5.73
CA GLU A 54 -4.89 -7.64 -5.42
C GLU A 54 -5.49 -6.40 -4.77
N HIS A 55 -4.76 -5.77 -3.86
CA HIS A 55 -5.17 -4.55 -3.17
C HIS A 55 -5.45 -3.42 -4.17
N PHE A 56 -4.46 -3.12 -5.01
CA PHE A 56 -4.59 -2.05 -5.99
C PHE A 56 -5.66 -2.36 -7.05
N GLY A 57 -5.67 -3.61 -7.52
CA GLY A 57 -6.66 -4.05 -8.50
C GLY A 57 -8.10 -3.93 -7.98
N GLY A 58 -8.33 -4.29 -6.72
CA GLY A 58 -9.63 -4.18 -6.08
C GLY A 58 -10.10 -2.73 -5.97
N GLU A 59 -9.22 -1.83 -5.53
CA GLU A 59 -9.53 -0.40 -5.45
C GLU A 59 -9.81 0.19 -6.83
N GLU A 60 -9.00 -0.17 -7.82
CA GLU A 60 -9.18 0.32 -9.19
C GLU A 60 -10.51 -0.12 -9.78
N GLU A 61 -10.91 -1.35 -9.51
CA GLU A 61 -12.21 -1.84 -9.96
C GLU A 61 -13.37 -1.07 -9.33
N MET A 62 -13.30 -0.81 -8.02
CA MET A 62 -14.30 -0.01 -7.32
C MET A 62 -14.37 1.42 -7.87
N MET A 63 -13.22 2.03 -8.14
CA MET A 63 -13.16 3.37 -8.71
C MET A 63 -13.77 3.42 -10.11
N ARG A 64 -13.51 2.42 -10.95
CA ARG A 64 -14.10 2.35 -12.29
C ARG A 64 -15.61 2.19 -12.23
N GLN A 65 -16.10 1.28 -11.39
CA GLN A 65 -17.53 1.02 -11.24
C GLN A 65 -18.30 2.27 -10.80
N LYS A 66 -17.71 3.05 -9.90
CA LYS A 66 -18.32 4.26 -9.37
C LYS A 66 -17.97 5.52 -10.16
N ARG A 67 -17.19 5.38 -11.22
CA ARG A 67 -16.76 6.49 -12.08
C ARG A 67 -16.10 7.61 -11.27
N PHE A 68 -15.16 7.23 -10.39
CA PHE A 68 -14.41 8.17 -9.56
C PHE A 68 -13.55 9.08 -10.45
N PRO A 69 -13.77 10.41 -10.46
CA PRO A 69 -13.07 11.28 -11.41
C PRO A 69 -11.55 11.26 -11.30
N PRO A 70 -10.92 11.24 -10.10
CA PRO A 70 -9.45 11.16 -10.01
C PRO A 70 -8.87 9.77 -10.29
N TYR A 71 -9.65 8.81 -10.77
CA TYR A 71 -9.18 7.44 -11.03
C TYR A 71 -7.85 7.36 -11.80
N PRO A 72 -7.67 8.09 -12.93
CA PRO A 72 -6.41 7.98 -13.68
C PRO A 72 -5.19 8.37 -12.85
N MET A 73 -5.30 9.38 -12.00
CA MET A 73 -4.20 9.82 -11.13
C MET A 73 -3.92 8.78 -10.04
N HIS A 74 -4.96 8.24 -9.40
CA HIS A 74 -4.83 7.24 -8.34
C HIS A 74 -4.22 5.94 -8.91
N LYS A 75 -4.72 5.49 -10.06
CA LYS A 75 -4.17 4.32 -10.74
C LYS A 75 -2.70 4.54 -11.16
N GLY A 76 -2.38 5.72 -11.67
CA GLY A 76 -1.00 6.05 -12.05
C GLY A 76 -0.04 5.93 -10.88
N GLU A 77 -0.45 6.36 -9.68
CA GLU A 77 0.36 6.22 -8.47
C GLU A 77 0.47 4.75 -8.03
N HIS A 78 -0.61 3.97 -8.16
CA HIS A 78 -0.55 2.52 -7.94
C HIS A 78 0.46 1.85 -8.88
N ASP A 79 0.41 2.19 -10.16
CA ASP A 79 1.30 1.60 -11.16
C ASP A 79 2.76 1.92 -10.85
N ARG A 80 3.04 3.16 -10.43
CA ARG A 80 4.39 3.58 -10.05
C ARG A 80 4.89 2.81 -8.83
N ALA A 81 4.09 2.75 -7.78
CA ALA A 81 4.46 2.06 -6.53
C ALA A 81 4.64 0.56 -6.75
N LEU A 82 3.77 -0.05 -7.55
CA LEU A 82 3.85 -1.48 -7.86
C LEU A 82 5.10 -1.78 -8.69
N GLY A 83 5.44 -0.92 -9.65
CA GLY A 83 6.67 -1.03 -10.43
C GLY A 83 7.91 -1.00 -9.54
N GLU A 84 7.93 -0.09 -8.56
CA GLU A 84 9.02 -0.01 -7.59
C GLU A 84 9.12 -1.29 -6.75
N LEU A 85 8.00 -1.80 -6.25
CA LEU A 85 7.99 -3.05 -5.48
C LEU A 85 8.48 -4.23 -6.32
N ARG A 86 8.05 -4.33 -7.58
CA ARG A 86 8.54 -5.38 -8.49
C ARG A 86 10.06 -5.32 -8.66
N ASN A 87 10.61 -4.11 -8.77
CA ASN A 87 12.06 -3.92 -8.88
C ASN A 87 12.78 -4.36 -7.61
N VAL A 88 12.21 -4.03 -6.44
CA VAL A 88 12.77 -4.45 -5.14
C VAL A 88 12.79 -5.96 -5.02
N VAL A 89 11.70 -6.63 -5.41
CA VAL A 89 11.61 -8.10 -5.38
C VAL A 89 12.65 -8.72 -6.32
N ALA A 90 12.78 -8.19 -7.53
CA ALA A 90 13.76 -8.68 -8.50
C ALA A 90 15.20 -8.53 -7.99
N LEU A 91 15.54 -7.37 -7.42
CA LEU A 91 16.87 -7.13 -6.86
C LEU A 91 17.15 -8.05 -5.67
N TRP A 92 16.16 -8.26 -4.80
CA TRP A 92 16.31 -9.19 -3.69
C TRP A 92 16.61 -10.60 -4.20
N ASN A 93 15.85 -11.08 -5.17
CA ASN A 93 16.03 -12.42 -5.71
C ASN A 93 17.39 -12.59 -6.39
N GLU A 94 17.92 -11.53 -6.97
CA GLU A 94 19.23 -11.54 -7.64
C GLU A 94 20.40 -11.42 -6.68
N GLN A 95 20.32 -10.51 -5.69
CA GLN A 95 21.46 -10.11 -4.86
C GLN A 95 21.37 -10.47 -3.40
N HIS A 96 20.17 -10.73 -2.86
CA HIS A 96 19.90 -10.97 -1.42
C HIS A 96 20.55 -9.90 -0.53
N ASP A 97 20.44 -8.63 -0.94
CA ASP A 97 21.01 -7.50 -0.19
C ASP A 97 20.07 -7.07 0.92
N PHE A 98 20.36 -7.51 2.13
CA PHE A 98 19.54 -7.19 3.30
C PHE A 98 19.51 -5.69 3.61
N ALA A 99 20.62 -4.98 3.42
CA ALA A 99 20.69 -3.56 3.75
C ALA A 99 19.76 -2.73 2.87
N SER A 100 19.77 -2.98 1.55
CA SER A 100 18.88 -2.30 0.61
C SER A 100 17.43 -2.61 0.89
N LEU A 101 17.12 -3.88 1.16
CA LEU A 101 15.76 -4.29 1.47
C LEU A 101 15.28 -3.68 2.79
N ALA A 102 16.12 -3.66 3.82
CA ALA A 102 15.79 -3.07 5.11
C ALA A 102 15.39 -1.60 4.96
N ARG A 103 16.08 -0.85 4.12
CA ARG A 103 15.76 0.56 3.88
C ARG A 103 14.41 0.71 3.19
N TYR A 104 14.14 -0.09 2.18
CA TYR A 104 12.87 -0.01 1.46
C TYR A 104 11.69 -0.38 2.38
N ILE A 105 11.80 -1.50 3.07
CA ILE A 105 10.73 -2.04 3.93
C ILE A 105 10.56 -1.22 5.21
N GLY A 106 11.65 -0.68 5.75
CA GLY A 106 11.62 0.07 7.01
C GLY A 106 11.35 1.56 6.87
N GLU A 107 11.64 2.14 5.72
CA GLU A 107 11.55 3.59 5.53
C GLU A 107 10.72 3.96 4.30
N THR A 108 11.15 3.56 3.11
CA THR A 108 10.58 4.00 1.84
C THR A 108 9.11 3.61 1.70
N LEU A 109 8.80 2.32 1.87
CA LEU A 109 7.45 1.82 1.69
C LEU A 109 6.48 2.30 2.77
N PRO A 110 6.81 2.25 4.08
CA PRO A 110 5.91 2.77 5.10
C PRO A 110 5.59 4.26 4.93
N GLN A 111 6.56 5.08 4.58
CA GLN A 111 6.33 6.51 4.36
C GLN A 111 5.38 6.74 3.18
N TRP A 112 5.58 5.98 2.10
CA TRP A 112 4.69 6.07 0.94
C TRP A 112 3.27 5.64 1.30
N ILE A 113 3.12 4.52 2.04
CA ILE A 113 1.81 4.00 2.43
C ILE A 113 1.03 5.05 3.23
N VAL A 114 1.64 5.62 4.26
CA VAL A 114 0.97 6.62 5.10
C VAL A 114 0.56 7.83 4.28
N GLN A 115 1.44 8.33 3.44
CA GLN A 115 1.15 9.50 2.58
C GLN A 115 0.06 9.17 1.57
N HIS A 116 0.11 8.00 0.94
CA HIS A 116 -0.89 7.57 -0.04
C HIS A 116 -2.28 7.43 0.61
N ILE A 117 -2.36 6.83 1.81
CA ILE A 117 -3.62 6.69 2.53
C ILE A 117 -4.18 8.06 2.88
N ARG A 118 -3.36 8.97 3.41
CA ARG A 118 -3.81 10.31 3.82
C ARG A 118 -4.33 11.15 2.67
N THR A 119 -3.79 10.97 1.49
CA THR A 119 -4.16 11.77 0.31
C THR A 119 -5.16 11.02 -0.56
N MET A 120 -4.71 10.00 -1.28
CA MET A 120 -5.52 9.35 -2.32
C MET A 120 -6.56 8.39 -1.78
N ASP A 121 -6.19 7.52 -0.82
CA ASP A 121 -7.13 6.54 -0.30
C ASP A 121 -8.24 7.20 0.52
N THR A 122 -7.93 8.26 1.25
CA THR A 122 -8.93 9.01 2.00
C THR A 122 -10.00 9.60 1.06
N ALA A 123 -9.57 10.26 -0.01
CA ALA A 123 -10.47 10.83 -1.00
C ALA A 123 -11.30 9.75 -1.70
N THR A 124 -10.66 8.66 -2.08
CA THR A 124 -11.32 7.54 -2.74
C THR A 124 -12.35 6.88 -1.84
N ALA A 125 -11.97 6.58 -0.59
CA ALA A 125 -12.88 5.95 0.38
C ALA A 125 -14.09 6.84 0.68
N ASN A 126 -13.89 8.14 0.82
CA ASN A 126 -14.99 9.08 1.04
C ASN A 126 -15.98 9.06 -0.13
N PHE A 127 -15.46 9.06 -1.35
CA PHE A 127 -16.29 9.00 -2.56
C PHE A 127 -17.05 7.67 -2.64
N LEU A 128 -16.35 6.56 -2.45
CA LEU A 128 -16.95 5.21 -2.56
C LEU A 128 -17.97 4.94 -1.48
N ALA A 129 -17.76 5.46 -0.27
CA ALA A 129 -18.67 5.31 0.85
C ALA A 129 -19.84 6.30 0.83
N GLY A 130 -19.86 7.20 -0.15
CA GLY A 130 -20.90 8.22 -0.26
C GLY A 130 -20.79 9.32 0.80
N VAL A 131 -19.60 9.52 1.38
CA VAL A 131 -19.36 10.61 2.32
C VAL A 131 -19.24 11.93 1.55
N VAL A 132 -20.14 12.87 1.88
CA VAL A 132 -20.19 14.16 1.19
C VAL A 132 -19.29 15.16 1.92
N SER A 133 -18.27 15.67 1.20
CA SER A 133 -17.42 16.74 1.74
C SER A 133 -18.08 18.09 1.50
N PRO A 134 -17.72 19.14 2.27
CA PRO A 134 -18.23 20.49 2.02
C PRO A 134 -17.95 20.97 0.58
N CYS A 135 -16.79 20.62 0.03
CA CYS A 135 -16.42 20.97 -1.34
C CYS A 135 -17.34 20.35 -2.38
N SER A 136 -17.75 19.10 -2.19
CA SER A 136 -18.64 18.43 -3.12
C SER A 136 -20.06 18.97 -3.08
N GLN A 137 -20.40 19.72 -2.03
CA GLN A 137 -21.68 20.44 -1.93
C GLN A 137 -21.60 21.87 -2.46
N GLY A 138 -20.47 22.29 -3.01
CA GLY A 138 -20.30 23.62 -3.51
C GLY A 138 -20.08 24.69 -2.45
N HIS A 139 -19.66 24.30 -1.25
CA HIS A 139 -19.47 25.20 -0.11
C HIS A 139 -18.00 25.46 0.23
N CYS A 140 -17.11 25.20 -0.71
CA CYS A 140 -15.68 25.48 -0.53
C CYS A 140 -15.37 26.94 -0.70
#